data_9d37a67d83b6c5b7a4f0d69c99734b82
#
_entry.id   9d37a67d83b6c5b7a4f0d69c99734b82
#
_cell.length_a   1.000
_cell.length_b   1.000
_cell.length_c   1.000
_cell.angle_alpha   90.00
_cell.angle_beta   90.00
_cell.angle_gamma   90.00
#
_symmetry.space_group_name_H-M   'P 1'
#
loop_
_entity.id
_entity.type
_entity.pdbx_description
1 polymer ?
#
loop_
_entity_poly.entity_id
_entity_poly.type
_entity_poly.pdbx_seq_one_letter_code
_entity_poly.pdbx_strand_id
1 'polypeptide(L)' 'MYYKRIRELREDNDILQKDVAKVLNTTQQHYSRIENGSTEITADRIVTLAKFYNVTSDYILGLIDSKER' A
#
# COMPACT_ATOMS: atom_id res chain seq x y z
N MET A 1 12.39 -0.58 2.57
CA MET A 1 12.28 -1.22 1.24
C MET A 1 11.17 -0.58 0.43
N TYR A 2 11.37 -0.46 -0.86
CA TYR A 2 10.40 0.15 -1.74
C TYR A 2 9.50 -0.92 -2.38
N TYR A 3 8.20 -0.83 -2.11
CA TYR A 3 7.20 -1.72 -2.71
C TYR A 3 6.40 -0.91 -3.71
N LYS A 4 6.80 -0.96 -4.98
CA LYS A 4 6.22 -0.11 -6.04
C LYS A 4 4.71 -0.29 -6.21
N ARG A 5 4.19 -1.48 -5.87
CA ARG A 5 2.77 -1.77 -6.05
C ARG A 5 1.86 -1.00 -5.10
N ILE A 6 2.40 -0.54 -3.97
CA ILE A 6 1.63 0.31 -3.06
C ILE A 6 1.20 1.59 -3.78
N ARG A 7 2.14 2.25 -4.46
CA ARG A 7 1.83 3.46 -5.21
C ARG A 7 1.00 3.15 -6.44
N GLU A 8 1.34 2.10 -7.18
CA GLU A 8 0.62 1.72 -8.39
C GLU A 8 -0.86 1.43 -8.09
N LEU A 9 -1.15 0.69 -7.01
CA LEU A 9 -2.53 0.41 -6.62
C LEU A 9 -3.28 1.69 -6.28
N ARG A 10 -2.63 2.61 -5.57
CA ARG A 10 -3.27 3.89 -5.24
C ARG A 10 -3.58 4.69 -6.50
N GLU A 11 -2.63 4.82 -7.40
CA GLU A 11 -2.79 5.57 -8.64
C GLU A 11 -3.82 4.92 -9.56
N ASP A 12 -3.78 3.60 -9.68
CA ASP A 12 -4.74 2.86 -10.52
C ASP A 12 -6.18 3.04 -10.06
N ASN A 13 -6.38 3.27 -8.77
CA ASN A 13 -7.71 3.49 -8.18
C ASN A 13 -8.05 4.97 -8.00
N ASP A 14 -7.20 5.87 -8.50
CA ASP A 14 -7.41 7.32 -8.42
C ASP A 14 -7.64 7.83 -7.00
N ILE A 15 -6.86 7.30 -6.05
CA ILE A 15 -6.99 7.65 -4.64
C ILE A 15 -5.83 8.57 -4.24
N LEU A 16 -6.15 9.58 -3.42
CA LEU A 16 -5.13 10.50 -2.92
C LEU A 16 -4.36 9.89 -1.76
N GLN A 17 -3.10 10.30 -1.58
CA GLN A 17 -2.28 9.83 -0.47
C GLN A 17 -2.96 10.07 0.88
N LYS A 18 -3.61 11.21 1.06
CA LYS A 18 -4.29 11.54 2.33
C LYS A 18 -5.40 10.55 2.66
N ASP A 19 -6.06 10.02 1.65
CA ASP A 19 -7.16 9.08 1.85
C ASP A 19 -6.65 7.70 2.24
N VAL A 20 -5.56 7.24 1.62
CA VAL A 20 -4.94 5.98 2.01
C VAL A 20 -4.33 6.11 3.41
N ALA A 21 -3.76 7.26 3.73
CA ALA A 21 -3.25 7.50 5.08
C ALA A 21 -4.35 7.33 6.14
N LYS A 22 -5.57 7.79 5.85
CA LYS A 22 -6.72 7.58 6.74
C LYS A 22 -7.05 6.10 6.89
N VAL A 23 -7.03 5.35 5.79
CA VAL A 23 -7.28 3.90 5.82
C VAL A 23 -6.27 3.21 6.74
N LEU A 24 -5.03 3.66 6.71
CA LEU A 24 -3.96 3.10 7.55
C LEU A 24 -3.90 3.74 8.94
N ASN A 25 -4.79 4.69 9.23
CA ASN A 25 -4.84 5.39 10.52
C ASN A 25 -3.50 6.07 10.85
N THR A 26 -2.95 6.79 9.88
CA THR A 26 -1.67 7.48 10.03
C THR A 26 -1.72 8.83 9.30
N THR A 27 -0.62 9.59 9.36
CA THR A 27 -0.52 10.89 8.70
C THR A 27 -0.15 10.71 7.23
N GLN A 28 -0.51 11.72 6.42
CA GLN A 28 -0.14 11.72 5.01
C GLN A 28 1.39 11.70 4.84
N GLN A 29 2.12 12.45 5.70
CA GLN A 29 3.58 12.48 5.62
C GLN A 29 4.18 11.10 5.87
N HIS A 30 3.67 10.38 6.87
CA HIS A 30 4.16 9.03 7.18
C HIS A 30 3.85 8.08 6.02
N TYR A 31 2.61 8.12 5.51
CA TYR A 31 2.23 7.29 4.38
C TYR A 31 3.09 7.58 3.14
N SER A 32 3.37 8.87 2.88
CA SER A 32 4.22 9.25 1.75
C SER A 32 5.61 8.62 1.86
N ARG A 33 6.17 8.55 3.07
CA ARG A 33 7.46 7.89 3.29
C ARG A 33 7.39 6.39 3.07
N ILE A 34 6.28 5.77 3.45
CA ILE A 34 6.06 4.34 3.16
C ILE A 34 6.04 4.14 1.66
N GLU A 35 5.30 4.96 0.93
CA GLU A 35 5.13 4.83 -0.51
C GLU A 35 6.46 5.00 -1.26
N ASN A 36 7.31 5.92 -0.83
CA ASN A 36 8.59 6.15 -1.49
C ASN A 36 9.74 5.28 -0.97
N GLY A 37 9.47 4.43 0.00
CA GLY A 37 10.46 3.48 0.52
C GLY A 37 11.37 4.02 1.60
N SER A 38 11.13 5.27 2.08
CA SER A 38 11.95 5.86 3.15
C SER A 38 11.67 5.25 4.52
N THR A 39 10.49 4.67 4.69
CA THR A 39 10.07 4.05 5.95
C THR A 39 9.49 2.67 5.65
N GLU A 40 9.80 1.70 6.49
CA GLU A 40 9.25 0.35 6.34
C GLU A 40 7.76 0.35 6.67
N ILE A 41 6.99 -0.43 5.91
CA ILE A 41 5.58 -0.66 6.20
C ILE A 41 5.47 -1.87 7.14
N THR A 42 4.58 -1.79 8.13
CA THR A 42 4.34 -2.91 9.03
C THR A 42 3.49 -3.98 8.36
N ALA A 43 3.59 -5.21 8.87
CA ALA A 43 2.79 -6.33 8.36
C ALA A 43 1.29 -6.03 8.47
N ASP A 44 0.86 -5.43 9.58
CA ASP A 44 -0.55 -5.07 9.77
C ASP A 44 -1.04 -4.12 8.69
N ARG A 45 -0.22 -3.14 8.30
CA ARG A 45 -0.58 -2.19 7.27
C ARG A 45 -0.62 -2.83 5.89
N ILE A 46 0.28 -3.78 5.63
CA ILE A 46 0.23 -4.55 4.37
C ILE A 46 -1.09 -5.31 4.29
N VAL A 47 -1.50 -5.96 5.36
CA VAL A 47 -2.78 -6.70 5.41
C VAL A 47 -3.95 -5.74 5.18
N THR A 48 -3.92 -4.57 5.81
CA THR A 48 -4.97 -3.56 5.65
C THR A 48 -5.07 -3.11 4.19
N LEU A 49 -3.95 -2.83 3.55
CA LEU A 49 -3.94 -2.44 2.13
C LEU A 49 -4.43 -3.58 1.23
N ALA A 50 -4.03 -4.81 1.52
CA ALA A 50 -4.48 -5.96 0.74
C ALA A 50 -6.00 -6.08 0.77
N LYS A 51 -6.60 -5.92 1.94
CA LYS A 51 -8.07 -5.96 2.09
C LYS A 51 -8.72 -4.76 1.41
N PHE A 52 -8.14 -3.58 1.57
CA PHE A 52 -8.67 -2.35 0.99
C PHE A 52 -8.72 -2.41 -0.54
N TYR A 53 -7.64 -2.88 -1.16
CA TYR A 53 -7.55 -2.99 -2.62
C TYR A 53 -8.07 -4.32 -3.15
N ASN A 54 -8.47 -5.23 -2.28
CA ASN A 54 -8.94 -6.57 -2.64
C ASN A 54 -7.90 -7.34 -3.48
N VAL A 55 -6.68 -7.31 -3.02
CA VAL A 55 -5.56 -8.06 -3.60
C VAL A 55 -4.89 -8.89 -2.50
N THR A 56 -3.94 -9.75 -2.87
CA THR A 56 -3.18 -10.49 -1.88
C THR A 56 -2.02 -9.65 -1.34
N SER A 57 -1.58 -9.97 -0.13
CA SER A 57 -0.35 -9.39 0.42
C SER A 57 0.85 -9.76 -0.43
N ASP A 58 0.88 -10.98 -0.97
CA ASP A 58 1.96 -11.43 -1.84
C ASP A 58 2.08 -10.56 -3.09
N TYR A 59 0.95 -10.13 -3.65
CA TYR A 59 0.97 -9.21 -4.79
C TYR A 59 1.62 -7.88 -4.40
N ILE A 60 1.22 -7.31 -3.26
CA ILE A 60 1.78 -6.03 -2.79
C ILE A 60 3.29 -6.15 -2.58
N LEU A 61 3.73 -7.27 -2.03
CA LEU A 61 5.15 -7.51 -1.74
C LEU A 61 5.96 -7.86 -2.99
N GLY A 62 5.30 -8.08 -4.13
CA GLY A 62 5.99 -8.39 -5.37
C GLY A 62 6.37 -9.85 -5.54
N LEU A 63 5.79 -10.74 -4.72
CA LEU A 63 6.10 -12.17 -4.77
C LEU A 63 5.34 -12.90 -5.88
N ILE A 64 4.21 -12.36 -6.29
CA ILE A 64 3.40 -12.90 -7.38
C ILE A 64 2.91 -11.76 -8.26
N ASP A 65 2.54 -12.05 -9.50
CA ASP A 65 2.10 -11.04 -10.46
C ASP A 65 0.58 -10.91 -10.55
N SER A 66 -0.17 -11.86 -10.01
CA SER A 66 -1.63 -11.84 -10.07
C SER A 66 -2.20 -11.05 -8.90
N LYS A 67 -3.16 -10.15 -9.19
CA LYS A 67 -3.88 -9.40 -8.16
C LYS A 67 -4.96 -10.22 -7.48
N GLU A 68 -5.39 -11.32 -8.08
CA GLU A 68 -6.52 -12.10 -7.61
C GLU A 68 -6.25 -12.74 -6.26
N ARG A 69 -7.27 -12.70 -5.40
CA ARG A 69 -7.24 -13.32 -4.09
C ARG A 69 -7.66 -14.76 -4.19
#